data_6aed5c4a067507ff6518ab99bbbb3914
#
_entry.id   6aed5c4a067507ff6518ab99bbbb3914
#
_cell.length_a   1.000
_cell.length_b   1.000
_cell.length_c   1.000
_cell.angle_alpha   90.00
_cell.angle_beta   90.00
_cell.angle_gamma   90.00
#
_symmetry.space_group_name_H-M   'P 1'
#
loop_
_entity.id
_entity.type
_entity.pdbx_description
1 polymer ?
#
loop_
_entity_poly.entity_id
_entity_poly.type
_entity_poly.pdbx_seq_one_letter_code
_entity_poly.pdbx_strand_id
1 'polypeptide(L)'
;HTFALYQQYETMADYHKDAEISSENIMGQINATTGDFNITAEKEKEMLMEEWREYRAFSNGHTDEVRVVNEKTGFLTVDDVNFDVPFVMSVGKYNSSGSWSKLGDAFFDWRIKPQVDNGSSIAGGVSYHFMGSGQEVEVWQCYNSLVDFAKSASTRSQEESAIEGRKTFWSLVEGSHEDQIYLHIGNVNLEKGIFDLAGENR
;
A
#
# COMPACT_ATOMS: atom_id res chain seq x y z
N HIS A 1 17.07 -0.37 -3.58
CA HIS A 1 15.68 -0.10 -3.98
C HIS A 1 14.77 -0.60 -2.87
N THR A 2 13.73 0.17 -2.53
CA THR A 2 12.73 -0.20 -1.55
C THR A 2 11.45 -0.60 -2.29
N PHE A 3 10.93 -1.77 -1.99
CA PHE A 3 9.63 -2.22 -2.48
C PHE A 3 8.63 -2.14 -1.33
N ALA A 4 7.39 -1.78 -1.64
CA ALA A 4 6.27 -1.85 -0.74
C ALA A 4 5.19 -2.73 -1.38
N LEU A 5 4.66 -3.67 -0.62
CA LEU A 5 3.50 -4.47 -0.97
C LEU A 5 2.35 -4.03 -0.07
N TYR A 6 1.26 -3.61 -0.68
CA TYR A 6 0.02 -3.28 0.03
C TYR A 6 -1.00 -4.36 -0.25
N GLN A 7 -1.54 -4.94 0.80
CA GLN A 7 -2.59 -5.94 0.72
C GLN A 7 -3.73 -5.54 1.66
N GLN A 8 -4.95 -5.66 1.19
CA GLN A 8 -6.15 -5.28 1.95
C GLN A 8 -6.93 -6.52 2.34
N TYR A 9 -7.40 -6.52 3.59
CA TYR A 9 -8.26 -7.56 4.15
C TYR A 9 -9.50 -6.93 4.76
N GLU A 10 -10.63 -7.62 4.71
CA GLU A 10 -11.85 -7.16 5.36
C GLU A 10 -11.75 -7.24 6.88
N THR A 11 -11.11 -8.29 7.38
CA THR A 11 -10.94 -8.53 8.83
C THR A 11 -9.54 -9.03 9.17
N MET A 12 -9.17 -8.91 10.45
CA MET A 12 -7.94 -9.52 10.99
C MET A 12 -7.94 -11.04 10.89
N ALA A 13 -9.12 -11.66 10.89
CA ALA A 13 -9.23 -13.11 10.71
C ALA A 13 -8.86 -13.52 9.28
N ASP A 14 -9.21 -12.71 8.27
CA ASP A 14 -8.86 -12.95 6.88
C ASP A 14 -7.35 -12.79 6.66
N TYR A 15 -6.74 -11.78 7.26
CA TYR A 15 -5.28 -11.61 7.27
C TYR A 15 -4.57 -12.84 7.85
N HIS A 16 -5.04 -13.33 9.00
CA HIS A 16 -4.43 -14.48 9.69
C HIS A 16 -4.57 -15.75 8.87
N LYS A 17 -5.75 -15.98 8.31
CA LYS A 17 -6.03 -17.11 7.44
C LYS A 17 -5.17 -17.12 6.17
N ASP A 18 -4.98 -15.96 5.55
CA ASP A 18 -4.14 -15.82 4.36
C ASP A 18 -2.67 -16.14 4.68
N ALA A 19 -2.15 -15.63 5.79
CA ALA A 19 -0.79 -15.92 6.25
C ALA A 19 -0.57 -17.42 6.54
N GLU A 20 -1.56 -18.12 7.14
CA GLU A 20 -1.53 -19.57 7.35
C GLU A 20 -1.54 -20.32 6.02
N ILE A 21 -2.50 -19.99 5.12
CA ILE A 21 -2.63 -20.63 3.80
C ILE A 21 -1.36 -20.41 2.96
N SER A 22 -0.79 -19.22 2.97
CA SER A 22 0.43 -18.94 2.22
C SER A 22 1.61 -19.77 2.72
N SER A 23 1.75 -19.90 4.04
CA SER A 23 2.78 -20.74 4.64
C SER A 23 2.57 -22.22 4.33
N GLU A 24 1.35 -22.71 4.45
CA GLU A 24 0.99 -24.09 4.12
C GLU A 24 1.17 -24.40 2.64
N ASN A 25 0.82 -23.49 1.74
CA ASN A 25 0.97 -23.67 0.30
C ASN A 25 2.44 -23.76 -0.10
N ILE A 26 3.31 -22.89 0.41
CA ILE A 26 4.75 -22.94 0.14
C ILE A 26 5.34 -24.25 0.67
N MET A 27 5.06 -24.60 1.91
CA MET A 27 5.53 -25.86 2.51
C MET A 27 4.88 -27.07 1.86
N GLY A 28 3.61 -26.95 1.44
CA GLY A 28 2.90 -27.97 0.69
C GLY A 28 3.51 -28.25 -0.67
N GLN A 29 3.90 -27.23 -1.42
CA GLN A 29 4.61 -27.39 -2.70
C GLN A 29 5.97 -28.04 -2.51
N ILE A 30 6.74 -27.61 -1.53
CA ILE A 30 8.04 -28.20 -1.19
C ILE A 30 7.89 -29.67 -0.79
N ASN A 31 6.90 -29.99 0.03
CA ASN A 31 6.64 -31.36 0.50
C ASN A 31 6.03 -32.26 -0.59
N ALA A 32 5.14 -31.72 -1.43
CA ALA A 32 4.55 -32.46 -2.55
C ALA A 32 5.61 -32.88 -3.58
N THR A 33 6.64 -32.05 -3.75
CA THR A 33 7.77 -32.38 -4.62
C THR A 33 8.68 -33.50 -4.04
N THR A 34 8.51 -33.85 -2.75
CA THR A 34 9.24 -34.94 -2.10
C THR A 34 8.47 -36.27 -1.99
N GLY A 35 7.22 -36.32 -2.44
CA GLY A 35 6.43 -37.55 -2.48
C GLY A 35 6.92 -38.48 -3.59
N ASP A 36 6.39 -39.68 -3.77
CA ASP A 36 6.71 -40.79 -4.66
C ASP A 36 7.26 -40.48 -6.09
N PHE A 37 8.23 -39.60 -6.22
CA PHE A 37 8.64 -38.99 -7.48
C PHE A 37 10.05 -39.38 -7.93
N ASN A 38 10.18 -39.43 -9.22
CA ASN A 38 11.41 -39.72 -9.94
C ASN A 38 12.41 -38.54 -9.85
N ILE A 39 13.54 -38.69 -10.51
CA ILE A 39 14.66 -37.71 -10.56
C ILE A 39 14.21 -36.28 -10.96
N THR A 40 13.05 -36.13 -11.62
CA THR A 40 12.50 -34.83 -12.03
C THR A 40 11.98 -34.05 -10.83
N ALA A 41 11.32 -34.72 -9.89
CA ALA A 41 10.77 -34.09 -8.69
C ALA A 41 11.88 -33.60 -7.73
N GLU A 42 12.99 -34.29 -7.63
CA GLU A 42 14.14 -33.83 -6.84
C GLU A 42 14.73 -32.51 -7.40
N LYS A 43 14.83 -32.40 -8.73
CA LYS A 43 15.29 -31.17 -9.38
C LYS A 43 14.30 -30.01 -9.20
N GLU A 44 13.00 -30.28 -9.33
CA GLU A 44 11.97 -29.28 -9.10
C GLU A 44 11.99 -28.77 -7.66
N LYS A 45 12.21 -29.66 -6.70
CA LYS A 45 12.38 -29.31 -5.31
C LYS A 45 13.62 -28.45 -5.08
N GLU A 46 14.76 -28.81 -5.67
CA GLU A 46 15.99 -28.01 -5.59
C GLU A 46 15.77 -26.60 -6.15
N MET A 47 15.09 -26.48 -7.29
CA MET A 47 14.74 -25.19 -7.91
C MET A 47 13.83 -24.36 -6.98
N LEU A 48 12.76 -24.95 -6.46
CA LEU A 48 11.85 -24.27 -5.52
C LEU A 48 12.57 -23.82 -4.24
N MET A 49 13.48 -24.64 -3.72
CA MET A 49 14.29 -24.29 -2.56
C MET A 49 15.29 -23.18 -2.86
N GLU A 50 15.82 -23.11 -4.07
CA GLU A 50 16.72 -22.04 -4.51
C GLU A 50 15.95 -20.72 -4.69
N GLU A 51 14.83 -20.76 -5.39
CA GLU A 51 13.91 -19.61 -5.52
C GLU A 51 13.46 -19.07 -4.15
N TRP A 52 13.13 -19.96 -3.21
CA TRP A 52 12.79 -19.58 -1.84
C TRP A 52 13.95 -18.92 -1.10
N ARG A 53 15.17 -19.41 -1.27
CA ARG A 53 16.38 -18.79 -0.68
C ARG A 53 16.64 -17.42 -1.28
N GLU A 54 16.49 -17.27 -2.59
CA GLU A 54 16.61 -15.98 -3.27
C GLU A 54 15.55 -15.00 -2.78
N TYR A 55 14.28 -15.40 -2.73
CA TYR A 55 13.21 -14.58 -2.18
C TYR A 55 13.52 -14.13 -0.74
N ARG A 56 13.96 -15.04 0.12
CA ARG A 56 14.37 -14.70 1.48
C ARG A 56 15.56 -13.77 1.55
N ALA A 57 16.48 -13.86 0.63
CA ALA A 57 17.62 -12.95 0.56
C ALA A 57 17.18 -11.52 0.19
N PHE A 58 16.19 -11.38 -0.71
CA PHE A 58 15.59 -10.10 -1.05
C PHE A 58 14.70 -9.53 0.07
N SER A 59 13.98 -10.38 0.78
CA SER A 59 13.09 -9.98 1.88
C SER A 59 13.82 -9.83 3.23
N ASN A 60 15.12 -10.03 3.27
CA ASN A 60 15.92 -9.84 4.48
C ASN A 60 15.93 -8.35 4.85
N GLY A 61 15.41 -8.03 6.04
CA GLY A 61 15.27 -6.65 6.52
C GLY A 61 13.95 -5.98 6.15
N HIS A 62 12.92 -6.75 5.75
CA HIS A 62 11.55 -6.22 5.62
C HIS A 62 10.97 -5.83 6.98
N THR A 63 10.04 -4.91 6.95
CA THR A 63 9.19 -4.52 8.08
C THR A 63 7.74 -4.67 7.68
N ASP A 64 6.95 -5.26 8.56
CA ASP A 64 5.51 -5.41 8.37
C ASP A 64 4.77 -4.41 9.26
N GLU A 65 3.80 -3.76 8.67
CA GLU A 65 2.87 -2.88 9.38
C GLU A 65 1.45 -3.35 9.09
N VAL A 66 0.65 -3.54 10.13
CA VAL A 66 -0.79 -3.70 10.02
C VAL A 66 -1.45 -2.37 10.33
N ARG A 67 -2.28 -1.91 9.41
CA ARG A 67 -2.99 -0.65 9.52
C ARG A 67 -4.48 -0.87 9.37
N VAL A 68 -5.27 0.01 9.98
CA VAL A 68 -6.73 0.01 9.86
C VAL A 68 -7.19 1.24 9.10
N VAL A 69 -8.25 1.09 8.35
CA VAL A 69 -8.91 2.18 7.64
C VAL A 69 -10.33 2.36 8.19
N ASN A 70 -10.89 3.55 8.07
CA ASN A 70 -12.30 3.77 8.33
C ASN A 70 -13.05 4.02 7.01
N GLU A 71 -14.36 3.82 7.03
CA GLU A 71 -15.21 3.95 5.84
C GLU A 71 -15.17 5.35 5.22
N LYS A 72 -15.01 6.39 6.05
CA LYS A 72 -15.08 7.78 5.59
C LYS A 72 -13.83 8.24 4.84
N THR A 73 -12.65 7.86 5.33
CA THR A 73 -11.36 8.42 4.87
C THR A 73 -10.39 7.37 4.33
N GLY A 74 -10.75 6.09 4.43
CA GLY A 74 -9.85 4.99 4.10
C GLY A 74 -9.53 4.88 2.63
N PHE A 75 -10.49 5.20 1.75
CA PHE A 75 -10.30 5.08 0.32
C PHE A 75 -11.28 5.98 -0.45
N LEU A 76 -10.76 6.84 -1.30
CA LEU A 76 -11.52 7.67 -2.22
C LEU A 76 -10.86 7.62 -3.61
N THR A 77 -11.65 7.45 -4.66
CA THR A 77 -11.18 7.41 -6.05
C THR A 77 -11.98 8.33 -6.94
N VAL A 78 -11.41 8.70 -8.08
CA VAL A 78 -12.21 9.16 -9.23
C VAL A 78 -13.03 7.99 -9.78
N ASP A 79 -14.09 8.29 -10.54
CA ASP A 79 -14.82 7.28 -11.30
C ASP A 79 -13.86 6.63 -12.33
N ASP A 80 -14.06 5.35 -12.60
CA ASP A 80 -13.33 4.58 -13.63
C ASP A 80 -11.80 4.55 -13.46
N VAL A 81 -11.29 4.62 -12.22
CA VAL A 81 -9.86 4.48 -11.97
C VAL A 81 -9.35 3.11 -12.44
N ASN A 82 -8.25 3.12 -13.19
CA ASN A 82 -7.61 1.90 -13.68
C ASN A 82 -6.27 1.66 -12.96
N PHE A 83 -6.23 0.64 -12.12
CA PHE A 83 -5.01 0.23 -11.42
C PHE A 83 -4.13 -0.76 -12.20
N ASP A 84 -4.54 -1.19 -13.41
CA ASP A 84 -3.72 -2.03 -14.28
C ASP A 84 -2.67 -1.24 -15.07
N VAL A 85 -2.61 0.07 -14.88
CA VAL A 85 -1.63 0.95 -15.50
C VAL A 85 -0.67 1.52 -14.45
N PRO A 86 0.59 1.83 -14.82
CA PRO A 86 1.51 2.47 -13.89
C PRO A 86 0.98 3.83 -13.43
N PHE A 87 1.10 4.08 -12.12
CA PHE A 87 0.81 5.37 -11.50
C PHE A 87 1.83 5.68 -10.40
N VAL A 88 1.85 6.91 -9.95
CA VAL A 88 2.71 7.37 -8.86
C VAL A 88 1.88 7.46 -7.57
N MET A 89 2.38 6.87 -6.49
CA MET A 89 1.78 6.99 -5.17
C MET A 89 2.72 7.78 -4.25
N SER A 90 2.23 8.88 -3.68
CA SER A 90 2.88 9.57 -2.56
C SER A 90 2.32 9.04 -1.24
N VAL A 91 3.22 8.80 -0.29
CA VAL A 91 2.86 8.34 1.06
C VAL A 91 3.51 9.28 2.07
N GLY A 92 2.73 9.77 3.01
CA GLY A 92 3.21 10.55 4.15
C GLY A 92 2.86 9.85 5.46
N LYS A 93 3.81 9.77 6.38
CA LYS A 93 3.61 9.15 7.69
C LYS A 93 3.84 10.17 8.80
N TYR A 94 2.91 10.23 9.76
CA TYR A 94 2.85 11.29 10.78
C TYR A 94 2.50 10.73 12.15
N ASN A 95 3.05 11.37 13.18
CA ASN A 95 2.57 11.23 14.56
C ASN A 95 1.71 12.43 14.95
N SER A 96 0.81 12.24 15.90
CA SER A 96 -0.13 13.26 16.36
C SER A 96 0.13 13.67 17.81
N SER A 97 0.20 14.97 18.05
CA SER A 97 0.27 15.55 19.41
C SER A 97 -1.03 15.40 20.22
N GLY A 98 -2.06 14.80 19.65
CA GLY A 98 -3.36 14.66 20.30
C GLY A 98 -4.20 13.53 19.76
N SER A 99 -4.96 13.79 18.68
CA SER A 99 -5.86 12.80 18.10
C SER A 99 -5.42 12.41 16.70
N TRP A 100 -4.92 11.18 16.55
CA TRP A 100 -4.55 10.60 15.27
C TRP A 100 -5.73 10.56 14.28
N SER A 101 -6.97 10.29 14.74
CA SER A 101 -8.15 10.30 13.86
C SER A 101 -8.46 11.71 13.33
N LYS A 102 -8.36 12.75 14.18
CA LYS A 102 -8.52 14.13 13.73
C LYS A 102 -7.41 14.58 12.79
N LEU A 103 -6.19 14.08 12.98
CA LEU A 103 -5.08 14.35 12.07
C LEU A 103 -5.37 13.77 10.69
N GLY A 104 -5.82 12.52 10.61
CA GLY A 104 -6.19 11.86 9.37
C GLY A 104 -7.39 12.53 8.68
N ASP A 105 -8.46 12.82 9.42
CA ASP A 105 -9.63 13.53 8.91
C ASP A 105 -9.24 14.91 8.32
N ALA A 106 -8.39 15.64 9.04
CA ALA A 106 -7.91 16.96 8.59
C ALA A 106 -7.10 16.88 7.30
N PHE A 107 -6.26 15.85 7.13
CA PHE A 107 -5.53 15.64 5.88
C PHE A 107 -6.48 15.25 4.74
N PHE A 108 -7.45 14.39 5.02
CA PHE A 108 -8.46 13.99 4.05
C PHE A 108 -9.24 15.20 3.51
N ASP A 109 -9.76 16.03 4.40
CA ASP A 109 -10.56 17.22 4.05
C ASP A 109 -9.70 18.30 3.36
N TRP A 110 -8.44 18.45 3.79
CA TRP A 110 -7.53 19.44 3.21
C TRP A 110 -7.04 19.06 1.83
N ARG A 111 -6.68 17.78 1.64
CA ARG A 111 -5.86 17.43 0.49
C ARG A 111 -6.45 16.31 -0.36
N ILE A 112 -6.84 15.17 0.24
CA ILE A 112 -7.29 14.02 -0.54
C ILE A 112 -8.59 14.34 -1.27
N LYS A 113 -9.62 14.69 -0.50
CA LYS A 113 -10.94 14.94 -1.08
C LYS A 113 -10.94 16.02 -2.17
N PRO A 114 -10.39 17.25 -1.96
CA PRO A 114 -10.39 18.27 -3.00
C PRO A 114 -9.63 17.87 -4.26
N GLN A 115 -8.57 17.07 -4.12
CA GLN A 115 -7.76 16.65 -5.28
C GLN A 115 -8.37 15.50 -6.06
N VAL A 116 -9.05 14.59 -5.40
CA VAL A 116 -9.83 13.53 -6.08
C VAL A 116 -11.07 14.15 -6.74
N ASP A 117 -11.83 14.99 -6.04
CA ASP A 117 -13.02 15.64 -6.58
C ASP A 117 -12.75 16.49 -7.84
N ASN A 118 -11.57 17.11 -7.93
CA ASN A 118 -11.18 17.90 -9.12
C ASN A 118 -10.33 17.12 -10.14
N GLY A 119 -10.07 15.82 -9.92
CA GLY A 119 -9.32 14.96 -10.81
C GLY A 119 -7.80 15.21 -10.85
N SER A 120 -7.25 16.02 -9.95
CA SER A 120 -5.79 16.23 -9.88
C SER A 120 -5.04 15.09 -9.17
N SER A 121 -5.75 14.23 -8.43
CA SER A 121 -5.31 12.91 -8.03
C SER A 121 -6.35 11.86 -8.40
N ILE A 122 -5.93 10.62 -8.66
CA ILE A 122 -6.83 9.54 -9.10
C ILE A 122 -7.40 8.73 -7.94
N ALA A 123 -6.69 8.72 -6.82
CA ALA A 123 -7.12 8.04 -5.60
C ALA A 123 -6.37 8.61 -4.39
N GLY A 124 -6.88 8.35 -3.20
CA GLY A 124 -6.20 8.64 -1.95
C GLY A 124 -6.95 8.09 -0.75
N GLY A 125 -6.25 8.03 0.38
CA GLY A 125 -6.83 7.54 1.62
C GLY A 125 -5.95 7.77 2.83
N VAL A 126 -6.51 7.41 3.98
CA VAL A 126 -5.87 7.49 5.28
C VAL A 126 -5.96 6.14 5.97
N SER A 127 -4.86 5.70 6.52
CA SER A 127 -4.80 4.52 7.36
C SER A 127 -4.15 4.83 8.71
N TYR A 128 -4.46 4.03 9.70
CA TYR A 128 -4.03 4.23 11.08
C TYR A 128 -3.26 3.01 11.56
N HIS A 129 -2.17 3.25 12.28
CA HIS A 129 -1.34 2.19 12.83
C HIS A 129 -2.14 1.29 13.78
N PHE A 130 -1.98 -0.02 13.60
CA PHE A 130 -2.58 -1.03 14.48
C PHE A 130 -1.51 -1.92 15.10
N MET A 131 -0.58 -2.47 14.30
CA MET A 131 0.50 -3.34 14.74
C MET A 131 1.75 -3.14 13.90
N GLY A 132 2.92 -3.49 14.45
CA GLY A 132 4.22 -3.38 13.79
C GLY A 132 4.97 -2.12 14.19
N SER A 133 5.88 -1.67 13.34
CA SER A 133 6.64 -0.43 13.50
C SER A 133 6.11 0.64 12.56
N GLY A 134 5.91 1.86 13.02
CA GLY A 134 5.48 2.96 12.14
C GLY A 134 4.82 4.10 12.89
N GLN A 135 4.55 5.18 12.16
CA GLN A 135 3.84 6.34 12.69
C GLN A 135 2.34 6.07 12.77
N GLU A 136 1.65 6.86 13.61
CA GLU A 136 0.23 6.68 13.92
C GLU A 136 -0.68 6.80 12.71
N VAL A 137 -0.39 7.75 11.80
CA VAL A 137 -1.21 8.07 10.63
C VAL A 137 -0.39 7.96 9.36
N GLU A 138 -0.87 7.20 8.41
CA GLU A 138 -0.36 7.17 7.04
C GLU A 138 -1.42 7.75 6.10
N VAL A 139 -0.99 8.65 5.25
CA VAL A 139 -1.81 9.25 4.19
C VAL A 139 -1.19 8.92 2.85
N TRP A 140 -2.00 8.57 1.88
CA TRP A 140 -1.52 8.23 0.56
C TRP A 140 -2.39 8.86 -0.54
N GLN A 141 -1.77 9.18 -1.67
CA GLN A 141 -2.45 9.68 -2.86
C GLN A 141 -1.79 9.16 -4.12
N CYS A 142 -2.61 8.86 -5.13
CA CYS A 142 -2.18 8.34 -6.42
C CYS A 142 -2.38 9.38 -7.52
N TYR A 143 -1.42 9.43 -8.46
CA TYR A 143 -1.38 10.38 -9.57
C TYR A 143 -0.99 9.65 -10.84
N ASN A 144 -1.51 10.07 -12.00
CA ASN A 144 -1.16 9.45 -13.28
C ASN A 144 0.34 9.58 -13.62
N SER A 145 1.03 10.58 -13.07
CA SER A 145 2.45 10.80 -13.33
C SER A 145 3.12 11.64 -12.23
N LEU A 146 4.46 11.66 -12.22
CA LEU A 146 5.24 12.59 -11.38
C LEU A 146 4.96 14.05 -11.72
N VAL A 147 4.62 14.36 -12.96
CA VAL A 147 4.27 15.73 -13.38
C VAL A 147 2.94 16.15 -12.74
N ASP A 148 1.95 15.23 -12.68
CA ASP A 148 0.67 15.52 -12.07
C ASP A 148 0.80 15.62 -10.54
N PHE A 149 1.61 14.77 -9.92
CA PHE A 149 2.01 14.93 -8.52
C PHE A 149 2.60 16.32 -8.26
N ALA A 150 3.58 16.76 -9.05
CA ALA A 150 4.25 18.05 -8.87
C ALA A 150 3.29 19.23 -9.05
N LYS A 151 2.41 19.18 -10.05
CA LYS A 151 1.35 20.18 -10.25
C LYS A 151 0.40 20.24 -9.05
N SER A 152 -0.08 19.06 -8.60
CA SER A 152 -0.97 18.92 -7.46
C SER A 152 -0.32 19.43 -6.17
N ALA A 153 0.97 19.13 -5.95
CA ALA A 153 1.71 19.62 -4.79
C ALA A 153 1.80 21.14 -4.72
N SER A 154 1.82 21.83 -5.87
CA SER A 154 1.87 23.29 -5.96
C SER A 154 0.50 23.96 -5.89
N THR A 155 -0.59 23.22 -6.12
CA THR A 155 -1.96 23.74 -6.13
C THR A 155 -2.59 23.60 -4.75
N ARG A 156 -3.19 24.67 -4.24
CA ARG A 156 -3.89 24.68 -2.96
C ARG A 156 -5.36 24.97 -3.18
N SER A 157 -6.22 24.11 -2.64
CA SER A 157 -7.66 24.39 -2.61
C SER A 157 -7.95 25.66 -1.82
N GLN A 158 -8.88 26.46 -2.33
CA GLN A 158 -9.38 27.67 -1.68
C GLN A 158 -10.71 27.43 -0.96
N GLU A 159 -11.20 26.21 -0.96
CA GLU A 159 -12.40 25.85 -0.19
C GLU A 159 -12.15 26.00 1.31
N GLU A 160 -13.16 26.48 2.03
CA GLU A 160 -13.05 26.76 3.46
C GLU A 160 -12.69 25.51 4.25
N SER A 161 -13.29 24.37 3.91
CA SER A 161 -12.99 23.06 4.52
C SER A 161 -11.53 22.65 4.34
N ALA A 162 -10.98 22.87 3.16
CA ALA A 162 -9.58 22.55 2.88
C ALA A 162 -8.60 23.49 3.61
N ILE A 163 -8.95 24.78 3.74
CA ILE A 163 -8.17 25.75 4.50
C ILE A 163 -8.18 25.37 6.00
N GLU A 164 -9.32 25.04 6.53
CA GLU A 164 -9.47 24.65 7.94
C GLU A 164 -8.81 23.30 8.24
N GLY A 165 -9.01 22.32 7.37
CA GLY A 165 -8.33 21.02 7.43
C GLY A 165 -6.80 21.16 7.46
N ARG A 166 -6.23 22.02 6.61
CA ARG A 166 -4.79 22.30 6.61
C ARG A 166 -4.29 22.89 7.92
N LYS A 167 -5.00 23.86 8.49
CA LYS A 167 -4.64 24.45 9.79
C LYS A 167 -4.70 23.41 10.90
N THR A 168 -5.77 22.64 10.95
CA THR A 168 -5.96 21.57 11.92
C THR A 168 -4.88 20.51 11.79
N PHE A 169 -4.59 20.06 10.57
CA PHE A 169 -3.53 19.08 10.31
C PHE A 169 -2.20 19.54 10.91
N TRP A 170 -1.70 20.71 10.49
CA TRP A 170 -0.40 21.20 10.95
C TRP A 170 -0.36 21.53 12.45
N SER A 171 -1.49 21.81 13.08
CA SER A 171 -1.56 22.00 14.52
C SER A 171 -1.48 20.71 15.32
N LEU A 172 -1.75 19.57 14.68
CA LEU A 172 -1.75 18.23 15.30
C LEU A 172 -0.51 17.41 14.97
N VAL A 173 0.25 17.76 13.93
CA VAL A 173 1.49 17.04 13.59
C VAL A 173 2.51 17.19 14.71
N GLU A 174 3.05 16.06 15.19
CA GLU A 174 4.09 16.00 16.21
C GLU A 174 5.41 15.48 15.64
N GLY A 175 6.47 16.23 15.89
CA GLY A 175 7.83 15.83 15.51
C GLY A 175 8.08 15.83 14.01
N SER A 176 8.93 14.93 13.57
CA SER A 176 9.24 14.73 12.14
C SER A 176 8.21 13.82 11.48
N HIS A 177 7.99 14.06 10.20
CA HIS A 177 7.22 13.16 9.34
C HIS A 177 8.14 12.49 8.31
N GLU A 178 7.65 11.44 7.70
CA GLU A 178 8.32 10.71 6.65
C GLU A 178 7.49 10.80 5.36
N ASP A 179 8.14 11.13 4.23
CA ASP A 179 7.51 11.19 2.93
C ASP A 179 8.20 10.22 1.98
N GLN A 180 7.40 9.47 1.23
CA GLN A 180 7.86 8.50 0.25
C GLN A 180 7.10 8.65 -1.05
N ILE A 181 7.75 8.32 -2.17
CA ILE A 181 7.13 8.27 -3.49
C ILE A 181 7.41 6.90 -4.08
N TYR A 182 6.34 6.21 -4.49
CA TYR A 182 6.39 4.91 -5.12
C TYR A 182 5.88 4.98 -6.55
N LEU A 183 6.42 4.14 -7.40
CA LEU A 183 5.85 3.83 -8.70
C LEU A 183 5.09 2.51 -8.58
N HIS A 184 3.81 2.51 -8.89
CA HIS A 184 3.03 1.29 -9.02
C HIS A 184 3.50 0.51 -10.26
N ILE A 185 3.93 -0.72 -10.05
CA ILE A 185 4.52 -1.55 -11.11
C ILE A 185 3.68 -2.78 -11.44
N GLY A 186 2.64 -3.07 -10.68
CA GLY A 186 1.75 -4.20 -10.95
C GLY A 186 0.99 -4.70 -9.74
N ASN A 187 0.21 -5.74 -9.97
CA ASN A 187 -0.65 -6.37 -9.00
C ASN A 187 -0.34 -7.87 -8.88
N VAL A 188 -0.50 -8.41 -7.68
CA VAL A 188 -0.50 -9.86 -7.48
C VAL A 188 -1.88 -10.41 -7.84
N ASN A 189 -1.95 -11.28 -8.83
CA ASN A 189 -3.16 -12.00 -9.17
C ASN A 189 -3.20 -13.29 -8.35
N LEU A 190 -3.96 -13.27 -7.25
CA LEU A 190 -4.03 -14.40 -6.30
C LEU A 190 -4.68 -15.64 -6.89
N GLU A 191 -5.62 -15.49 -7.84
CA GLU A 191 -6.29 -16.64 -8.49
C GLU A 191 -5.34 -17.42 -9.38
N LYS A 192 -4.46 -16.70 -10.11
CA LYS A 192 -3.49 -17.30 -11.02
C LYS A 192 -2.14 -17.60 -10.37
N GLY A 193 -1.87 -17.02 -9.19
CA GLY A 193 -0.57 -17.10 -8.52
C GLY A 193 0.56 -16.41 -9.30
N ILE A 194 0.25 -15.35 -10.03
CA ILE A 194 1.20 -14.62 -10.85
C ILE A 194 1.22 -13.13 -10.48
N PHE A 195 2.31 -12.45 -10.87
CA PHE A 195 2.42 -11.01 -10.82
C PHE A 195 2.12 -10.41 -12.20
N ASP A 196 1.06 -9.62 -12.28
CA ASP A 196 0.67 -8.90 -13.50
C ASP A 196 1.35 -7.52 -13.52
N LEU A 197 2.25 -7.29 -14.48
CA LEU A 197 2.91 -6.00 -14.64
C LEU A 197 1.93 -4.93 -15.14
N ALA A 198 1.93 -3.78 -14.50
CA ALA A 198 1.09 -2.65 -14.89
C ALA A 198 1.49 -2.15 -16.30
N GLY A 199 0.52 -2.13 -17.22
CA GLY A 199 0.71 -1.65 -18.59
C GLY A 199 1.28 -2.68 -19.58
N GLU A 200 1.43 -3.93 -19.20
CA GLU A 200 1.95 -4.97 -20.11
C GLU A 200 1.04 -5.26 -21.33
N ASN A 201 -0.23 -4.97 -21.20
CA ASN A 201 -1.26 -5.18 -22.25
C ASN A 201 -1.66 -3.88 -22.97
N ARG A 202 -0.78 -2.90 -23.10
CA ARG A 202 -1.03 -1.65 -23.85
C ARG A 202 -0.70 -1.77 -25.32
#